data_b48a4f84602459ebd34ad6802fff4231
#
_entry.id   b48a4f84602459ebd34ad6802fff4231
#
_cell.length_a   1.000
_cell.length_b   1.000
_cell.length_c   1.000
_cell.angle_alpha   90.00
_cell.angle_beta   90.00
_cell.angle_gamma   90.00
#
_symmetry.space_group_name_H-M   'P 1'
#
loop_
_entity.id
_entity.type
_entity.pdbx_description
1 polymer ?
#
loop_
_entity_poly.entity_id
_entity_poly.type
_entity_poly.pdbx_seq_one_letter_code
_entity_poly.pdbx_strand_id
1 'polypeptide(L)'
;SEENIVLAYRNICKSKGSFTAGVDGKIITDIQKYPIQTVVQKVRNKLNYYQPKKVLRTYIDKGNGKQRPLGIPSIWDRLIQQCVLQILEPICEAKFHERSNGFRPYRSAQNAVAQCYKMIQLQNLHYVVDIDIKGFFDNINHAKLIRQIWAMGIQDLKVLAIIKAMLKADILFNDIVISPETGTPQGGILSPLLSNIVLNELDWWVASQWETIPTPVSYTH
;
A
#
# COMPACT_ATOMS: atom_id res chain seq x y z
N SER A 1 14.87 13.48 4.78
CA SER A 1 15.21 14.38 5.91
C SER A 1 15.21 13.63 7.23
N GLU A 2 15.73 14.24 8.28
CA GLU A 2 15.76 13.69 9.63
C GLU A 2 14.34 13.67 10.22
N GLU A 3 13.59 14.73 10.03
CA GLU A 3 12.24 14.89 10.52
C GLU A 3 11.32 13.78 10.03
N ASN A 4 11.45 13.41 8.76
CA ASN A 4 10.68 12.30 8.17
C ASN A 4 11.02 10.96 8.84
N ILE A 5 12.29 10.71 9.14
CA ILE A 5 12.71 9.48 9.83
C ILE A 5 12.20 9.45 11.27
N VAL A 6 12.28 10.58 11.97
CA VAL A 6 11.77 10.70 13.35
C VAL A 6 10.25 10.50 13.38
N LEU A 7 9.52 11.08 12.43
CA LEU A 7 8.08 10.90 12.30
C LEU A 7 7.74 9.43 12.01
N ALA A 8 8.45 8.80 11.07
CA ALA A 8 8.27 7.38 10.76
C ALA A 8 8.50 6.49 11.98
N TYR A 9 9.56 6.75 12.73
CA TYR A 9 9.86 6.05 13.97
C TYR A 9 8.72 6.18 14.99
N ARG A 10 8.20 7.40 15.20
CA ARG A 10 7.05 7.64 16.11
C ARG A 10 5.79 6.87 15.65
N ASN A 11 5.53 6.84 14.37
CA ASN A 11 4.38 6.12 13.82
C ASN A 11 4.51 4.61 14.00
N ILE A 12 5.70 4.04 13.77
CA ILE A 12 5.96 2.64 14.01
C ILE A 12 5.82 2.28 15.50
N CYS A 13 6.32 3.13 16.41
CA CYS A 13 6.19 2.90 17.86
C CYS A 13 4.71 2.82 18.31
N LYS A 14 3.80 3.56 17.67
CA LYS A 14 2.36 3.54 17.99
C LYS A 14 1.63 2.33 17.40
N SER A 15 2.20 1.65 16.43
CA SER A 15 1.57 0.53 15.73
C SER A 15 1.59 -0.74 16.60
N LYS A 16 0.46 -1.39 16.78
CA LYS A 16 0.38 -2.70 17.46
C LYS A 16 1.25 -3.76 16.77
N GLY A 17 1.35 -3.72 15.45
CA GLY A 17 2.18 -4.63 14.67
C GLY A 17 3.69 -4.49 14.94
N SER A 18 4.14 -3.40 15.58
CA SER A 18 5.56 -3.17 15.88
C SER A 18 6.18 -4.20 16.85
N PHE A 19 5.35 -4.91 17.60
CA PHE A 19 5.75 -5.99 18.51
C PHE A 19 5.75 -7.38 17.84
N THR A 20 5.41 -7.48 16.56
CA THR A 20 5.51 -8.73 15.80
C THR A 20 6.87 -8.79 15.12
N ALA A 21 7.68 -9.81 15.43
CA ALA A 21 9.00 -9.98 14.84
C ALA A 21 8.93 -10.45 13.38
N GLY A 22 9.85 -9.94 12.56
CA GLY A 22 10.14 -10.51 11.24
C GLY A 22 11.15 -11.65 11.33
N VAL A 23 11.79 -11.98 10.20
CA VAL A 23 12.79 -13.08 10.11
C VAL A 23 14.01 -12.90 11.03
N ASP A 24 14.27 -11.71 11.51
CA ASP A 24 15.43 -11.40 12.36
C ASP A 24 15.10 -11.43 13.86
N GLY A 25 13.89 -11.79 14.23
CA GLY A 25 13.43 -11.84 15.62
C GLY A 25 13.33 -10.48 16.31
N LYS A 26 13.56 -9.37 15.58
CA LYS A 26 13.61 -8.01 16.16
C LYS A 26 12.24 -7.34 16.13
N ILE A 27 11.96 -6.60 17.19
CA ILE A 27 10.75 -5.82 17.41
C ILE A 27 11.10 -4.35 17.72
N ILE A 28 10.09 -3.52 17.92
CA ILE A 28 10.32 -2.07 18.13
C ILE A 28 11.18 -1.79 19.38
N THR A 29 11.07 -2.56 20.44
CA THR A 29 11.89 -2.38 21.65
C THR A 29 13.38 -2.53 21.38
N ASP A 30 13.76 -3.30 20.35
CA ASP A 30 15.17 -3.43 19.95
C ASP A 30 15.68 -2.17 19.24
N ILE A 31 14.80 -1.41 18.59
CA ILE A 31 15.16 -0.10 18.03
C ILE A 31 15.20 0.95 19.14
N GLN A 32 14.28 0.90 20.10
CA GLN A 32 14.21 1.83 21.22
C GLN A 32 15.45 1.84 22.14
N LYS A 33 16.26 0.79 22.08
CA LYS A 33 17.57 0.74 22.79
C LYS A 33 18.60 1.74 22.24
N TYR A 34 18.38 2.28 21.03
CA TYR A 34 19.31 3.23 20.42
C TYR A 34 18.84 4.67 20.63
N PRO A 35 19.78 5.62 20.87
CA PRO A 35 19.49 7.04 20.76
C PRO A 35 18.88 7.38 19.38
N ILE A 36 17.98 8.34 19.33
CA ILE A 36 17.27 8.69 18.10
C ILE A 36 18.21 9.07 16.95
N GLN A 37 19.32 9.76 17.24
CA GLN A 37 20.33 10.11 16.23
C GLN A 37 20.96 8.86 15.61
N THR A 38 21.19 7.82 16.41
CA THR A 38 21.69 6.53 15.92
C THR A 38 20.66 5.85 15.02
N VAL A 39 19.36 5.91 15.36
CA VAL A 39 18.29 5.39 14.51
C VAL A 39 18.27 6.13 13.17
N VAL A 40 18.32 7.45 13.20
CA VAL A 40 18.37 8.31 12.00
C VAL A 40 19.55 7.93 11.11
N GLN A 41 20.75 7.80 11.69
CA GLN A 41 21.96 7.46 10.93
C GLN A 41 21.87 6.05 10.32
N LYS A 42 21.36 5.07 11.07
CA LYS A 42 21.14 3.71 10.56
C LYS A 42 20.15 3.68 9.39
N VAL A 43 19.06 4.43 9.47
CA VAL A 43 18.07 4.52 8.37
C VAL A 43 18.68 5.20 7.14
N ARG A 44 19.41 6.32 7.31
CA ARG A 44 20.13 7.00 6.22
C ARG A 44 21.10 6.06 5.51
N ASN A 45 21.92 5.32 6.28
CA ASN A 45 22.88 4.37 5.74
C ASN A 45 22.18 3.26 4.93
N LYS A 46 21.06 2.71 5.46
CA LYS A 46 20.27 1.71 4.76
C LYS A 46 19.63 2.25 3.47
N LEU A 47 19.16 3.50 3.45
CA LEU A 47 18.58 4.13 2.27
C LEU A 47 19.58 4.38 1.14
N ASN A 48 20.88 4.50 1.47
CA ASN A 48 21.91 4.65 0.44
C ASN A 48 22.17 3.34 -0.33
N TYR A 49 21.99 2.20 0.33
CA TYR A 49 22.17 0.86 -0.21
C TYR A 49 21.08 -0.05 0.33
N TYR A 50 19.85 0.15 -0.16
CA TYR A 50 18.73 -0.57 0.40
C TYR A 50 18.66 -2.01 -0.10
N GLN A 51 18.84 -2.93 0.83
CA GLN A 51 18.62 -4.36 0.66
C GLN A 51 17.66 -4.83 1.75
N PRO A 52 16.39 -5.12 1.40
CA PRO A 52 15.42 -5.61 2.36
C PRO A 52 15.82 -7.00 2.86
N LYS A 53 15.48 -7.28 4.11
CA LYS A 53 15.50 -8.66 4.59
C LYS A 53 14.33 -9.44 4.00
N LYS A 54 14.44 -10.77 4.06
CA LYS A 54 13.33 -11.66 3.68
C LYS A 54 12.08 -11.31 4.48
N VAL A 55 10.92 -11.42 3.85
CA VAL A 55 9.62 -11.21 4.49
C VAL A 55 9.16 -12.55 5.07
N LEU A 56 8.91 -12.60 6.37
CA LEU A 56 8.37 -13.80 7.02
C LEU A 56 6.91 -13.97 6.62
N ARG A 57 6.56 -15.10 6.00
CA ARG A 57 5.17 -15.42 5.68
C ARG A 57 4.54 -16.23 6.81
N THR A 58 3.38 -15.80 7.25
CA THR A 58 2.49 -16.51 8.16
C THR A 58 1.07 -16.53 7.60
N TYR A 59 0.20 -17.34 8.17
CA TYR A 59 -1.20 -17.40 7.78
C TYR A 59 -2.09 -17.03 8.96
N ILE A 60 -3.12 -16.23 8.65
CA ILE A 60 -4.15 -15.84 9.64
C ILE A 60 -5.48 -16.46 9.18
N ASP A 61 -6.19 -17.06 10.10
CA ASP A 61 -7.55 -17.57 9.87
C ASP A 61 -8.51 -16.41 9.59
N LYS A 62 -9.33 -16.56 8.55
CA LYS A 62 -10.41 -15.63 8.19
C LYS A 62 -11.73 -15.90 8.93
N GLY A 63 -11.78 -16.91 9.81
CA GLY A 63 -13.01 -17.30 10.53
C GLY A 63 -14.01 -18.12 9.71
N ASN A 64 -13.69 -18.46 8.46
CA ASN A 64 -14.53 -19.27 7.56
C ASN A 64 -13.78 -20.51 7.01
N GLY A 65 -12.77 -20.98 7.74
CA GLY A 65 -11.89 -22.08 7.32
C GLY A 65 -10.90 -21.71 6.20
N LYS A 66 -10.89 -20.46 5.74
CA LYS A 66 -9.92 -19.96 4.77
C LYS A 66 -8.79 -19.21 5.48
N GLN A 67 -7.58 -19.40 5.00
CA GLN A 67 -6.40 -18.71 5.52
C GLN A 67 -6.04 -17.53 4.62
N ARG A 68 -5.54 -16.46 5.25
CA ARG A 68 -4.98 -15.30 4.57
C ARG A 68 -3.47 -15.26 4.77
N PRO A 69 -2.66 -15.26 3.70
CA PRO A 69 -1.24 -15.08 3.82
C PRO A 69 -0.93 -13.66 4.32
N LEU A 70 -0.04 -13.54 5.30
CA LEU A 70 0.47 -12.28 5.82
C LEU A 70 1.99 -12.28 5.70
N GLY A 71 2.54 -11.24 5.14
CA GLY A 71 3.98 -11.00 5.09
C GLY A 71 4.41 -10.04 6.19
N ILE A 72 5.40 -10.44 6.98
CA ILE A 72 5.93 -9.65 8.08
C ILE A 72 7.36 -9.23 7.73
N PRO A 73 7.58 -7.99 7.24
CA PRO A 73 8.92 -7.45 7.03
C PRO A 73 9.64 -7.24 8.36
N SER A 74 10.99 -7.16 8.34
CA SER A 74 11.77 -6.81 9.52
C SER A 74 11.35 -5.44 10.07
N ILE A 75 11.56 -5.21 11.37
CA ILE A 75 11.18 -3.93 11.97
C ILE A 75 11.92 -2.73 11.35
N TRP A 76 13.17 -2.91 10.90
CA TRP A 76 13.93 -1.89 10.19
C TRP A 76 13.38 -1.63 8.78
N ASP A 77 12.95 -2.67 8.07
CA ASP A 77 12.33 -2.52 6.75
C ASP A 77 10.97 -1.83 6.87
N ARG A 78 10.19 -2.14 7.91
CA ARG A 78 8.94 -1.41 8.20
C ARG A 78 9.19 0.08 8.47
N LEU A 79 10.26 0.42 9.17
CA LEU A 79 10.63 1.83 9.39
C LEU A 79 10.98 2.53 8.07
N ILE A 80 11.71 1.87 7.17
CA ILE A 80 12.01 2.39 5.83
C ILE A 80 10.74 2.51 4.99
N GLN A 81 9.87 1.51 5.00
CA GLN A 81 8.58 1.57 4.32
C GLN A 81 7.74 2.75 4.81
N GLN A 82 7.72 3.00 6.12
CA GLN A 82 7.01 4.15 6.69
C GLN A 82 7.62 5.49 6.24
N CYS A 83 8.95 5.59 6.15
CA CYS A 83 9.61 6.79 5.62
C CYS A 83 9.21 7.06 4.17
N VAL A 84 9.10 6.02 3.35
CA VAL A 84 8.69 6.12 1.95
C VAL A 84 7.20 6.47 1.85
N LEU A 85 6.35 5.80 2.63
CA LEU A 85 4.90 6.04 2.67
C LEU A 85 4.58 7.51 2.92
N GLN A 86 5.15 8.12 3.95
CA GLN A 86 4.88 9.51 4.36
C GLN A 86 5.19 10.54 3.26
N ILE A 87 6.08 10.21 2.33
CA ILE A 87 6.42 11.09 1.21
C ILE A 87 5.51 10.82 0.01
N LEU A 88 5.22 9.54 -0.27
CA LEU A 88 4.44 9.16 -1.45
C LEU A 88 2.95 9.39 -1.28
N GLU A 89 2.43 9.13 -0.07
CA GLU A 89 1.00 9.19 0.20
C GLU A 89 0.37 10.54 -0.18
N PRO A 90 0.88 11.71 0.25
CA PRO A 90 0.28 12.99 -0.12
C PRO A 90 0.37 13.29 -1.62
N ILE A 91 1.41 12.80 -2.31
CA ILE A 91 1.56 12.97 -3.77
C ILE A 91 0.51 12.12 -4.51
N CYS A 92 0.30 10.88 -4.06
CA CYS A 92 -0.67 9.98 -4.66
C CYS A 92 -2.10 10.39 -4.34
N GLU A 93 -2.38 10.81 -3.09
CA GLU A 93 -3.70 11.28 -2.67
C GLU A 93 -4.26 12.41 -3.54
N ALA A 94 -3.38 13.33 -3.97
CA ALA A 94 -3.76 14.41 -4.88
C ALA A 94 -4.20 13.93 -6.29
N LYS A 95 -3.96 12.65 -6.61
CA LYS A 95 -4.21 12.06 -7.95
C LYS A 95 -5.23 10.93 -7.95
N PHE A 96 -5.58 10.42 -6.78
CA PHE A 96 -6.59 9.39 -6.66
C PHE A 96 -7.98 9.92 -6.97
N HIS A 97 -8.76 9.10 -7.66
CA HIS A 97 -10.14 9.42 -7.95
C HIS A 97 -10.93 9.69 -6.65
N GLU A 98 -11.82 10.68 -6.65
CA GLU A 98 -12.54 11.11 -5.46
C GLU A 98 -13.47 10.05 -4.84
N ARG A 99 -13.94 9.09 -5.66
CA ARG A 99 -14.83 8.01 -5.22
C ARG A 99 -14.09 6.77 -4.70
N SER A 100 -12.77 6.71 -4.85
CA SER A 100 -11.96 5.65 -4.24
C SER A 100 -11.85 5.87 -2.72
N ASN A 101 -12.22 4.86 -1.93
CA ASN A 101 -12.27 4.97 -0.46
C ASN A 101 -11.34 4.00 0.27
N GLY A 102 -10.87 2.94 -0.39
CA GLY A 102 -10.05 1.90 0.24
C GLY A 102 -8.67 2.39 0.66
N PHE A 103 -8.26 2.09 1.89
CA PHE A 103 -6.90 2.35 2.41
C PHE A 103 -6.40 3.80 2.31
N ARG A 104 -7.30 4.76 2.20
CA ARG A 104 -6.96 6.18 2.08
C ARG A 104 -7.11 6.90 3.42
N PRO A 105 -6.24 7.89 3.72
CA PRO A 105 -6.39 8.73 4.90
C PRO A 105 -7.74 9.48 4.84
N TYR A 106 -8.38 9.62 6.00
CA TYR A 106 -9.68 10.30 6.15
C TYR A 106 -10.83 9.71 5.33
N ARG A 107 -10.68 8.50 4.79
CA ARG A 107 -11.70 7.72 4.12
C ARG A 107 -12.07 6.48 4.95
N SER A 108 -13.31 6.07 4.87
CA SER A 108 -13.82 4.94 5.67
C SER A 108 -14.87 4.14 4.90
N ALA A 109 -15.22 2.97 5.41
CA ALA A 109 -16.33 2.19 4.87
C ALA A 109 -17.65 2.95 4.94
N GLN A 110 -17.85 3.79 5.98
CA GLN A 110 -19.02 4.63 6.12
C GLN A 110 -19.11 5.67 4.99
N ASN A 111 -17.98 6.25 4.57
CA ASN A 111 -17.95 7.16 3.41
C ASN A 111 -18.38 6.44 2.13
N ALA A 112 -17.89 5.21 1.91
CA ALA A 112 -18.28 4.42 0.74
C ALA A 112 -19.78 4.09 0.76
N VAL A 113 -20.33 3.66 1.89
CA VAL A 113 -21.77 3.39 2.07
C VAL A 113 -22.60 4.66 1.82
N ALA A 114 -22.18 5.82 2.35
CA ALA A 114 -22.87 7.08 2.13
C ALA A 114 -22.86 7.49 0.64
N GLN A 115 -21.77 7.25 -0.08
CA GLN A 115 -21.71 7.47 -1.53
C GLN A 115 -22.69 6.56 -2.28
N CYS A 116 -22.72 5.26 -1.98
CA CYS A 116 -23.68 4.33 -2.59
C CYS A 116 -25.13 4.76 -2.30
N TYR A 117 -25.42 5.12 -1.07
CA TYR A 117 -26.76 5.63 -0.68
C TYR A 117 -27.15 6.86 -1.50
N LYS A 118 -26.24 7.84 -1.63
CA LYS A 118 -26.47 9.03 -2.45
C LYS A 118 -26.74 8.69 -3.92
N MET A 119 -25.97 7.76 -4.50
CA MET A 119 -26.17 7.34 -5.89
C MET A 119 -27.53 6.68 -6.09
N ILE A 120 -27.94 5.79 -5.20
CA ILE A 120 -29.20 5.07 -5.31
C ILE A 120 -30.40 6.00 -5.05
N GLN A 121 -30.37 6.77 -3.95
CA GLN A 121 -31.53 7.55 -3.49
C GLN A 121 -31.68 8.92 -4.18
N LEU A 122 -30.56 9.61 -4.44
CA LEU A 122 -30.60 10.97 -4.97
C LEU A 122 -30.34 11.04 -6.48
N GLN A 123 -29.57 10.10 -7.02
CA GLN A 123 -29.22 10.06 -8.44
C GLN A 123 -30.01 9.02 -9.23
N ASN A 124 -30.91 8.28 -8.57
CA ASN A 124 -31.76 7.24 -9.16
C ASN A 124 -30.98 6.15 -9.93
N LEU A 125 -29.77 5.80 -9.47
CA LEU A 125 -29.00 4.71 -10.07
C LEU A 125 -29.44 3.38 -9.46
N HIS A 126 -30.26 2.62 -10.19
CA HIS A 126 -30.90 1.40 -9.68
C HIS A 126 -30.13 0.12 -10.01
N TYR A 127 -29.14 0.18 -10.88
CA TYR A 127 -28.34 -0.98 -11.26
C TYR A 127 -26.99 -0.94 -10.54
N VAL A 128 -26.64 -2.05 -9.91
CA VAL A 128 -25.37 -2.23 -9.19
C VAL A 128 -24.60 -3.36 -9.84
N VAL A 129 -23.36 -3.09 -10.23
CA VAL A 129 -22.42 -4.10 -10.72
C VAL A 129 -21.33 -4.28 -9.66
N ASP A 130 -21.25 -5.48 -9.09
CA ASP A 130 -20.22 -5.84 -8.12
C ASP A 130 -19.05 -6.52 -8.84
N ILE A 131 -17.85 -6.02 -8.62
CA ILE A 131 -16.62 -6.52 -9.25
C ILE A 131 -15.59 -6.81 -8.15
N ASP A 132 -15.05 -8.03 -8.11
CA ASP A 132 -13.96 -8.42 -7.24
C ASP A 132 -12.77 -8.97 -8.04
N ILE A 133 -11.55 -8.55 -7.68
CA ILE A 133 -10.33 -8.99 -8.35
C ILE A 133 -9.68 -10.09 -7.51
N LYS A 134 -9.80 -11.32 -7.98
CA LYS A 134 -9.23 -12.49 -7.30
C LYS A 134 -7.71 -12.37 -7.14
N GLY A 135 -7.24 -12.48 -5.89
CA GLY A 135 -5.80 -12.50 -5.59
C GLY A 135 -5.08 -11.20 -5.99
N PHE A 136 -5.75 -10.05 -5.92
CA PHE A 136 -5.22 -8.79 -6.42
C PHE A 136 -3.81 -8.47 -5.95
N PHE A 137 -3.56 -8.53 -4.63
CA PHE A 137 -2.24 -8.23 -4.05
C PHE A 137 -1.13 -9.16 -4.56
N ASP A 138 -1.44 -10.42 -4.83
CA ASP A 138 -0.46 -11.42 -5.26
C ASP A 138 -0.16 -11.33 -6.76
N ASN A 139 -1.01 -10.65 -7.54
CA ASN A 139 -0.91 -10.56 -9.00
C ASN A 139 -0.46 -9.20 -9.53
N ILE A 140 -0.09 -8.26 -8.68
CA ILE A 140 0.38 -6.93 -9.10
C ILE A 140 1.69 -7.07 -9.88
N ASN A 141 1.68 -6.65 -11.16
CA ASN A 141 2.88 -6.65 -11.99
C ASN A 141 3.83 -5.53 -11.57
N HIS A 142 5.04 -5.88 -11.13
CA HIS A 142 6.03 -4.93 -10.62
C HIS A 142 6.43 -3.88 -11.66
N ALA A 143 6.64 -4.28 -12.92
CA ALA A 143 7.05 -3.36 -13.97
C ALA A 143 5.93 -2.36 -14.32
N LYS A 144 4.66 -2.81 -14.35
CA LYS A 144 3.51 -1.94 -14.55
C LYS A 144 3.39 -0.95 -13.39
N LEU A 145 3.45 -1.40 -12.15
CA LEU A 145 3.36 -0.56 -10.96
C LEU A 145 4.45 0.53 -10.95
N ILE A 146 5.70 0.20 -11.25
CA ILE A 146 6.79 1.20 -11.32
C ILE A 146 6.52 2.25 -12.39
N ARG A 147 5.97 1.87 -13.56
CA ARG A 147 5.57 2.83 -14.61
C ARG A 147 4.42 3.73 -14.15
N GLN A 148 3.45 3.19 -13.43
CA GLN A 148 2.34 3.96 -12.86
C GLN A 148 2.82 4.98 -11.82
N ILE A 149 3.75 4.59 -10.93
CA ILE A 149 4.39 5.48 -9.97
C ILE A 149 5.12 6.62 -10.69
N TRP A 150 5.87 6.28 -11.75
CA TRP A 150 6.54 7.28 -12.60
C TRP A 150 5.55 8.26 -13.22
N ALA A 151 4.46 7.76 -13.81
CA ALA A 151 3.40 8.56 -14.43
C ALA A 151 2.68 9.48 -13.42
N MET A 152 2.65 9.08 -12.14
CA MET A 152 2.17 9.94 -11.06
C MET A 152 3.16 11.06 -10.67
N GLY A 153 4.28 11.23 -11.40
CA GLY A 153 5.28 12.27 -11.17
C GLY A 153 6.33 11.92 -10.11
N ILE A 154 6.34 10.68 -9.61
CA ILE A 154 7.37 10.20 -8.68
C ILE A 154 8.51 9.62 -9.52
N GLN A 155 9.46 10.50 -9.90
CA GLN A 155 10.52 10.19 -10.88
C GLN A 155 11.91 10.08 -10.26
N ASP A 156 12.05 10.14 -8.95
CA ASP A 156 13.31 9.90 -8.25
C ASP A 156 13.73 8.44 -8.39
N LEU A 157 14.84 8.21 -9.10
CA LEU A 157 15.34 6.86 -9.39
C LEU A 157 15.74 6.09 -8.13
N LYS A 158 16.19 6.79 -7.06
CA LYS A 158 16.51 6.13 -5.79
C LYS A 158 15.25 5.63 -5.09
N VAL A 159 14.20 6.45 -5.07
CA VAL A 159 12.91 6.06 -4.49
C VAL A 159 12.33 4.86 -5.25
N LEU A 160 12.35 4.90 -6.58
CA LEU A 160 11.87 3.80 -7.42
C LEU A 160 12.70 2.53 -7.21
N ALA A 161 14.02 2.65 -7.06
CA ALA A 161 14.89 1.50 -6.77
C ALA A 161 14.58 0.89 -5.39
N ILE A 162 14.30 1.72 -4.38
CA ILE A 162 13.90 1.26 -3.03
C ILE A 162 12.57 0.50 -3.12
N ILE A 163 11.56 1.06 -3.80
CA ILE A 163 10.26 0.40 -3.98
C ILE A 163 10.44 -0.93 -4.72
N LYS A 164 11.22 -0.94 -5.80
CA LYS A 164 11.51 -2.16 -6.56
C LYS A 164 12.21 -3.22 -5.70
N ALA A 165 13.14 -2.82 -4.84
CA ALA A 165 13.79 -3.74 -3.90
C ALA A 165 12.80 -4.30 -2.88
N MET A 166 11.87 -3.48 -2.36
CA MET A 166 10.81 -3.94 -1.46
C MET A 166 9.88 -4.96 -2.12
N LEU A 167 9.50 -4.73 -3.38
CA LEU A 167 8.64 -5.64 -4.15
C LEU A 167 9.32 -6.98 -4.44
N LYS A 168 10.65 -6.97 -4.62
CA LYS A 168 11.47 -8.16 -4.91
C LYS A 168 12.02 -8.84 -3.67
N ALA A 169 11.67 -8.37 -2.47
CA ALA A 169 12.14 -8.99 -1.24
C ALA A 169 11.69 -10.46 -1.17
N ASP A 170 12.65 -11.36 -0.97
CA ASP A 170 12.38 -12.78 -0.81
C ASP A 170 11.40 -13.04 0.33
N ILE A 171 10.59 -14.06 0.19
CA ILE A 171 9.61 -14.51 1.17
C ILE A 171 10.14 -15.80 1.81
N LEU A 172 10.20 -15.81 3.14
CA LEU A 172 10.53 -17.01 3.91
C LEU A 172 9.25 -17.65 4.45
N PHE A 173 9.00 -18.89 4.08
CA PHE A 173 7.87 -19.68 4.58
C PHE A 173 8.32 -21.12 4.84
N ASN A 174 8.20 -21.62 6.08
CA ASN A 174 8.60 -22.97 6.49
C ASN A 174 10.00 -23.35 5.97
N ASP A 175 10.98 -22.46 6.20
CA ASP A 175 12.38 -22.57 5.77
C ASP A 175 12.60 -22.57 4.24
N ILE A 176 11.54 -22.46 3.45
CA ILE A 176 11.61 -22.30 2.01
C ILE A 176 11.68 -20.82 1.66
N VAL A 177 12.62 -20.47 0.77
CA VAL A 177 12.78 -19.11 0.25
C VAL A 177 12.12 -19.04 -1.11
N ILE A 178 11.20 -18.08 -1.26
CA ILE A 178 10.45 -17.83 -2.50
C ILE A 178 10.79 -16.42 -2.97
N SER A 179 11.30 -16.27 -4.19
CA SER A 179 11.53 -14.98 -4.82
C SER A 179 10.31 -14.56 -5.62
N PRO A 180 9.60 -13.50 -5.22
CA PRO A 180 8.37 -13.08 -5.90
C PRO A 180 8.68 -12.37 -7.22
N GLU A 181 8.01 -12.76 -8.30
CA GLU A 181 8.04 -12.07 -9.58
C GLU A 181 6.91 -11.04 -9.71
N THR A 182 5.83 -11.25 -8.97
CA THR A 182 4.63 -10.40 -8.93
C THR A 182 4.16 -10.20 -7.49
N GLY A 183 3.25 -9.28 -7.33
CA GLY A 183 2.55 -9.06 -6.07
C GLY A 183 3.24 -8.08 -5.11
N THR A 184 2.49 -7.71 -4.09
CA THR A 184 3.00 -6.96 -2.95
C THR A 184 2.78 -7.77 -1.67
N PRO A 185 3.72 -7.80 -0.72
CA PRO A 185 3.54 -8.57 0.50
C PRO A 185 2.33 -8.05 1.30
N GLN A 186 1.29 -8.88 1.43
CA GLN A 186 0.15 -8.56 2.29
C GLN A 186 0.65 -8.38 3.73
N GLY A 187 0.47 -7.18 4.29
CA GLY A 187 0.99 -6.78 5.61
C GLY A 187 2.20 -5.85 5.56
N GLY A 188 2.76 -5.59 4.39
CA GLY A 188 3.71 -4.49 4.21
C GLY A 188 3.02 -3.13 4.39
N ILE A 189 3.72 -2.18 5.01
CA ILE A 189 3.18 -0.83 5.31
C ILE A 189 2.84 -0.06 4.02
N LEU A 190 3.64 -0.24 2.98
CA LEU A 190 3.47 0.45 1.70
C LEU A 190 2.46 -0.24 0.78
N SER A 191 2.15 -1.51 1.00
CA SER A 191 1.32 -2.33 0.09
C SER A 191 -0.07 -1.75 -0.18
N PRO A 192 -0.80 -1.18 0.79
CA PRO A 192 -2.10 -0.55 0.52
C PRO A 192 -2.01 0.64 -0.44
N LEU A 193 -1.01 1.51 -0.27
CA LEU A 193 -0.79 2.64 -1.19
C LEU A 193 -0.46 2.15 -2.60
N LEU A 194 0.43 1.16 -2.73
CA LEU A 194 0.81 0.59 -4.03
C LEU A 194 -0.39 -0.05 -4.74
N SER A 195 -1.27 -0.67 -3.99
CA SER A 195 -2.53 -1.23 -4.51
C SER A 195 -3.44 -0.14 -5.07
N ASN A 196 -3.61 0.96 -4.35
CA ASN A 196 -4.40 2.09 -4.81
C ASN A 196 -3.80 2.75 -6.06
N ILE A 197 -2.47 2.81 -6.17
CA ILE A 197 -1.80 3.30 -7.39
C ILE A 197 -2.19 2.43 -8.61
N VAL A 198 -2.20 1.10 -8.45
CA VAL A 198 -2.58 0.19 -9.53
C VAL A 198 -4.04 0.36 -9.92
N LEU A 199 -4.93 0.47 -8.95
CA LEU A 199 -6.38 0.59 -9.19
C LEU A 199 -6.79 1.96 -9.69
N ASN A 200 -6.01 3.01 -9.45
CA ASN A 200 -6.34 4.37 -9.86
C ASN A 200 -6.55 4.52 -11.36
N GLU A 201 -5.84 3.75 -12.19
CA GLU A 201 -6.11 3.73 -13.64
C GLU A 201 -7.49 3.19 -13.96
N LEU A 202 -7.94 2.16 -13.23
CA LEU A 202 -9.28 1.60 -13.39
C LEU A 202 -10.34 2.60 -12.94
N ASP A 203 -10.15 3.25 -11.79
CA ASP A 203 -11.08 4.25 -11.26
C ASP A 203 -11.29 5.39 -12.27
N TRP A 204 -10.22 5.96 -12.80
CA TRP A 204 -10.27 7.02 -13.80
C TRP A 204 -10.83 6.54 -15.15
N TRP A 205 -10.53 5.30 -15.54
CA TRP A 205 -11.10 4.72 -16.75
C TRP A 205 -12.63 4.59 -16.61
N VAL A 206 -13.10 4.03 -15.50
CA VAL A 206 -14.55 3.93 -15.22
C VAL A 206 -15.20 5.32 -15.25
N ALA A 207 -14.62 6.29 -14.55
CA ALA A 207 -15.14 7.66 -14.53
C ALA A 207 -15.20 8.26 -15.95
N SER A 208 -14.17 8.04 -16.77
CA SER A 208 -14.13 8.55 -18.14
C SER A 208 -15.20 7.94 -19.04
N GLN A 209 -15.61 6.68 -18.78
CA GLN A 209 -16.61 6.00 -19.61
C GLN A 209 -18.05 6.35 -19.23
N TRP A 210 -18.33 6.59 -17.95
CA TRP A 210 -19.72 6.70 -17.47
C TRP A 210 -20.04 7.98 -16.69
N GLU A 211 -19.05 8.70 -16.20
CA GLU A 211 -19.27 9.92 -15.42
C GLU A 211 -19.10 11.20 -16.24
N THR A 212 -18.21 11.18 -17.23
CA THR A 212 -17.86 12.36 -18.05
C THR A 212 -18.54 12.38 -19.41
N ILE A 213 -19.18 11.29 -19.84
CA ILE A 213 -19.99 11.28 -21.06
C ILE A 213 -21.28 12.04 -20.74
N PRO A 214 -21.61 13.13 -21.47
CA PRO A 214 -22.92 13.76 -21.34
C PRO A 214 -23.97 12.70 -21.62
N THR A 215 -24.89 12.49 -20.69
CA THR A 215 -26.05 11.64 -20.92
C THR A 215 -26.71 12.10 -22.22
N PRO A 216 -26.94 11.24 -23.23
CA PRO A 216 -27.67 11.65 -24.42
C PRO A 216 -28.98 12.23 -23.93
N VAL A 217 -29.25 13.50 -24.20
CA VAL A 217 -30.55 14.12 -23.90
C VAL A 217 -31.55 13.36 -24.75
N SER A 218 -32.34 12.50 -24.14
CA SER A 218 -33.44 11.87 -24.86
C SER A 218 -34.44 12.97 -25.19
N TYR A 219 -34.43 13.45 -26.41
CA TYR A 219 -35.51 14.25 -26.96
C TYR A 219 -36.72 13.32 -27.08
N THR A 220 -37.54 13.28 -26.05
CA THR A 220 -38.93 12.80 -26.22
C THR A 220 -39.67 13.86 -26.99
N HIS A 221 -39.96 13.57 -28.25
CA HIS A 221 -40.97 14.29 -29.03
C HIS A 221 -42.36 13.92 -28.54
#